data_32c10fb25f6bc5511f4e5e93af7664c4
#
_entry.id   32c10fb25f6bc5511f4e5e93af7664c4
#
_cell.length_a   1.000
_cell.length_b   1.000
_cell.length_c   1.000
_cell.angle_alpha   90.00
_cell.angle_beta   90.00
_cell.angle_gamma   90.00
#
_symmetry.space_group_name_H-M   'P 1'
#
loop_
_entity.id
_entity.type
_entity.pdbx_description
1 polymer ?
#
loop_
_entity_poly.entity_id
_entity_poly.type
_entity_poly.pdbx_seq_one_letter_code
_entity_poly.pdbx_strand_id
1 'polypeptide(L)'
;MSKKATLPYDVRLECIAYVRGYPRRVRAYREARAEILDGTHSATEGMPTGSDAGRPAESKAEQLAAIERWPETQKMLAVEYAIDRCGRDIGSDTIRRQLIYGIMRNCQGKHKYSRNKIVIPGISEATFSRRKERFLHDVAKYAGLLVKGDTDST
;
A
#
# COMPACT_ATOMS: atom_id res chain seq x y z
N MET A 1 14.51 -21.65 -18.43
CA MET A 1 13.61 -21.39 -17.45
C MET A 1 13.67 -19.98 -17.03
N SER A 2 12.60 -19.47 -16.90
CA SER A 2 12.60 -18.11 -16.59
C SER A 2 12.80 -17.96 -15.16
N LYS A 3 13.80 -17.22 -14.85
CA LYS A 3 14.05 -16.92 -13.53
C LYS A 3 13.41 -15.62 -13.24
N LYS A 4 12.55 -15.59 -12.28
CA LYS A 4 11.96 -14.36 -11.93
C LYS A 4 12.99 -13.44 -11.46
N ALA A 5 12.90 -12.21 -11.88
CA ALA A 5 13.81 -11.21 -11.39
C ALA A 5 13.58 -11.04 -9.91
N THR A 6 14.64 -11.15 -9.14
CA THR A 6 14.59 -10.92 -7.72
C THR A 6 14.74 -9.45 -7.47
N LEU A 7 13.96 -8.92 -6.54
CA LEU A 7 14.08 -7.52 -6.21
C LEU A 7 15.46 -7.21 -5.67
N PRO A 8 16.06 -6.11 -6.08
CA PRO A 8 17.28 -5.65 -5.41
C PRO A 8 17.00 -5.49 -3.92
N TYR A 9 18.00 -5.74 -3.14
CA TYR A 9 17.82 -5.76 -1.69
C TYR A 9 17.27 -4.44 -1.14
N ASP A 10 17.81 -3.33 -1.63
CA ASP A 10 17.34 -2.03 -1.16
C ASP A 10 15.90 -1.77 -1.57
N VAL A 11 15.51 -2.20 -2.75
CA VAL A 11 14.13 -2.04 -3.20
C VAL A 11 13.21 -2.90 -2.35
N ARG A 12 13.66 -4.12 -2.04
CA ARG A 12 12.89 -5.00 -1.19
C ARG A 12 12.63 -4.38 0.17
N LEU A 13 13.66 -3.79 0.76
CA LEU A 13 13.50 -3.13 2.05
C LEU A 13 12.55 -1.95 1.96
N GLU A 14 12.61 -1.24 0.86
CA GLU A 14 11.71 -0.10 0.67
C GLU A 14 10.27 -0.57 0.58
N CYS A 15 10.03 -1.66 -0.14
CA CYS A 15 8.68 -2.20 -0.25
C CYS A 15 8.17 -2.67 1.11
N ILE A 16 9.03 -3.30 1.89
CA ILE A 16 8.64 -3.72 3.22
C ILE A 16 8.27 -2.52 4.07
N ALA A 17 9.02 -1.43 3.92
CA ALA A 17 8.69 -0.22 4.67
C ALA A 17 7.34 0.34 4.25
N TYR A 18 7.00 0.25 2.96
CA TYR A 18 5.67 0.67 2.51
C TYR A 18 4.59 -0.16 3.22
N VAL A 19 4.80 -1.47 3.31
CA VAL A 19 3.81 -2.33 3.95
C VAL A 19 3.69 -2.00 5.43
N ARG A 20 4.82 -1.78 6.10
CA ARG A 20 4.80 -1.44 7.52
C ARG A 20 4.05 -0.16 7.78
N GLY A 21 4.17 0.81 6.92
CA GLY A 21 3.51 2.09 7.10
C GLY A 21 2.10 2.16 6.57
N TYR A 22 1.63 1.08 5.97
CA TYR A 22 0.34 1.10 5.31
C TYR A 22 -0.82 1.46 6.26
N PRO A 23 -0.95 0.83 7.44
CA PRO A 23 -2.11 1.19 8.30
C PRO A 23 -2.11 2.67 8.70
N ARG A 24 -0.94 3.21 8.98
CA ARG A 24 -0.83 4.62 9.33
C ARG A 24 -1.23 5.50 8.17
N ARG A 25 -0.81 5.12 6.97
CA ARG A 25 -1.13 5.91 5.79
C ARG A 25 -2.62 5.85 5.44
N VAL A 26 -3.24 4.70 5.62
CA VAL A 26 -4.68 4.59 5.39
C VAL A 26 -5.42 5.50 6.34
N ARG A 27 -5.03 5.50 7.61
CA ARG A 27 -5.70 6.34 8.59
C ARG A 27 -5.54 7.81 8.24
N ALA A 28 -4.32 8.23 7.92
CA ALA A 28 -4.08 9.62 7.57
C ALA A 28 -4.86 10.03 6.34
N TYR A 29 -4.91 9.15 5.35
CA TYR A 29 -5.64 9.43 4.12
C TYR A 29 -7.13 9.62 4.41
N ARG A 30 -7.70 8.71 5.20
CA ARG A 30 -9.12 8.81 5.51
C ARG A 30 -9.44 10.04 6.33
N GLU A 31 -8.58 10.37 7.28
CA GLU A 31 -8.81 11.55 8.09
C GLU A 31 -8.72 12.82 7.26
N ALA A 32 -7.76 12.89 6.38
CA ALA A 32 -7.62 14.07 5.55
C ALA A 32 -8.84 14.26 4.64
N ARG A 33 -9.31 13.17 4.06
CA ARG A 33 -10.49 13.25 3.21
C ARG A 33 -11.73 13.63 4.00
N ALA A 34 -11.87 13.06 5.19
CA ALA A 34 -13.03 13.35 6.02
C ALA A 34 -13.07 14.83 6.40
N GLU A 35 -11.92 15.39 6.73
CA GLU A 35 -11.89 16.81 7.07
C GLU A 35 -12.36 17.67 5.92
N ILE A 36 -11.94 17.32 4.72
CA ILE A 36 -12.35 18.10 3.56
C ILE A 36 -13.84 17.92 3.29
N LEU A 37 -14.30 16.67 3.33
CA LEU A 37 -15.69 16.38 3.00
C LEU A 37 -16.67 16.91 4.02
N ASP A 38 -16.27 16.90 5.29
CA ASP A 38 -17.15 17.39 6.34
C ASP A 38 -17.30 18.90 6.32
N GLY A 39 -16.37 19.57 5.67
CA GLY A 39 -16.41 21.00 5.70
C GLY A 39 -16.09 21.61 7.04
N THR A 40 -15.63 20.80 7.97
CA THR A 40 -15.26 21.32 9.28
C THR A 40 -13.80 21.63 9.38
N HIS A 41 -13.11 21.41 8.31
CA HIS A 41 -11.69 21.64 8.31
C HIS A 41 -11.40 23.03 8.81
N SER A 42 -10.34 23.15 9.53
CA SER A 42 -9.98 24.40 10.15
C SER A 42 -9.73 25.50 9.15
N ALA A 43 -9.92 25.22 7.92
CA ALA A 43 -9.83 26.26 6.94
C ALA A 43 -10.68 27.43 7.31
N THR A 44 -11.72 27.17 8.06
CA THR A 44 -12.58 28.28 8.47
C THR A 44 -12.04 29.00 9.67
N GLU A 45 -11.07 28.43 10.31
CA GLU A 45 -10.58 29.06 11.52
C GLU A 45 -9.46 30.00 11.22
N GLY A 46 -9.62 31.20 11.66
CA GLY A 46 -8.54 32.12 11.50
C GLY A 46 -8.13 32.34 10.08
N MET A 47 -8.84 31.80 9.16
CA MET A 47 -8.49 32.01 7.78
C MET A 47 -9.13 33.26 7.27
N PRO A 48 -8.38 34.07 6.62
CA PRO A 48 -8.99 35.18 5.92
C PRO A 48 -9.79 34.62 4.80
N THR A 49 -11.02 34.87 4.82
CA THR A 49 -11.88 34.19 3.91
C THR A 49 -12.14 34.94 2.65
N GLY A 50 -11.72 36.15 2.57
CA GLY A 50 -12.11 36.96 1.44
C GLY A 50 -11.77 36.37 0.10
N SER A 51 -10.53 36.02 -0.08
CA SER A 51 -10.10 35.63 -1.41
C SER A 51 -10.62 34.28 -1.82
N ASP A 52 -10.90 33.41 -0.85
CA ASP A 52 -11.31 32.07 -1.20
C ASP A 52 -12.78 31.88 -1.13
N ALA A 53 -13.50 32.87 -0.71
CA ALA A 53 -14.91 32.67 -0.45
C ALA A 53 -15.68 32.26 -1.67
N GLY A 54 -15.23 32.61 -2.83
CA GLY A 54 -15.99 32.34 -4.02
C GLY A 54 -15.80 30.96 -4.59
N ARG A 55 -14.94 30.13 -4.01
CA ARG A 55 -14.65 28.84 -4.62
C ARG A 55 -14.59 27.71 -3.63
N PRO A 56 -15.51 27.65 -2.69
CA PRO A 56 -15.41 26.56 -1.68
C PRO A 56 -15.59 25.19 -2.30
N ALA A 57 -16.50 25.02 -3.22
CA ALA A 57 -16.73 23.70 -3.79
C ALA A 57 -15.58 23.29 -4.69
N GLU A 58 -15.10 24.21 -5.49
CA GLU A 58 -13.98 23.95 -6.35
C GLU A 58 -12.74 23.67 -5.52
N SER A 59 -12.62 24.40 -4.45
CA SER A 59 -11.49 24.21 -3.55
C SER A 59 -11.51 22.81 -2.94
N LYS A 60 -12.68 22.31 -2.59
CA LYS A 60 -12.77 20.95 -2.05
C LYS A 60 -12.32 19.92 -3.07
N ALA A 61 -12.76 20.06 -4.30
CA ALA A 61 -12.37 19.11 -5.32
C ALA A 61 -10.87 19.16 -5.54
N GLU A 62 -10.30 20.34 -5.53
CA GLU A 62 -8.87 20.47 -5.70
C GLU A 62 -8.11 19.89 -4.51
N GLN A 63 -8.62 20.08 -3.30
CA GLN A 63 -8.00 19.53 -2.13
C GLN A 63 -8.03 18.02 -2.14
N LEU A 64 -9.15 17.44 -2.53
CA LEU A 64 -9.23 15.99 -2.62
C LEU A 64 -8.27 15.46 -3.67
N ALA A 65 -8.19 16.14 -4.81
CA ALA A 65 -7.27 15.72 -5.85
C ALA A 65 -5.82 15.82 -5.38
N ALA A 66 -5.52 16.83 -4.58
CA ALA A 66 -4.16 16.96 -4.08
C ALA A 66 -3.80 15.82 -3.13
N ILE A 67 -4.76 15.39 -2.31
CA ILE A 67 -4.51 14.25 -1.43
C ILE A 67 -4.17 13.01 -2.23
N GLU A 68 -4.85 12.79 -3.36
CA GLU A 68 -4.57 11.64 -4.18
C GLU A 68 -3.15 11.66 -4.73
N ARG A 69 -2.57 12.83 -4.86
CA ARG A 69 -1.22 12.94 -5.40
C ARG A 69 -0.14 12.99 -4.33
N TRP A 70 -0.50 12.96 -3.06
CA TRP A 70 0.50 12.95 -2.00
C TRP A 70 1.42 11.74 -2.16
N PRO A 71 2.70 11.90 -1.90
CA PRO A 71 3.60 10.74 -1.91
C PRO A 71 3.14 9.65 -0.95
N GLU A 72 2.62 10.02 0.21
CA GLU A 72 2.16 9.03 1.16
C GLU A 72 0.95 8.27 0.63
N THR A 73 0.08 8.97 -0.10
CA THR A 73 -1.05 8.29 -0.73
C THR A 73 -0.57 7.31 -1.79
N GLN A 74 0.41 7.71 -2.58
CA GLN A 74 0.93 6.83 -3.61
C GLN A 74 1.57 5.59 -3.02
N LYS A 75 2.23 5.72 -1.89
CA LYS A 75 2.78 4.55 -1.21
C LYS A 75 1.68 3.65 -0.69
N MET A 76 0.61 4.23 -0.19
CA MET A 76 -0.55 3.46 0.24
C MET A 76 -1.16 2.70 -0.93
N LEU A 77 -1.32 3.38 -2.06
CA LEU A 77 -1.93 2.75 -3.22
C LEU A 77 -1.06 1.63 -3.78
N ALA A 78 0.24 1.74 -3.64
CA ALA A 78 1.12 0.66 -4.09
C ALA A 78 0.84 -0.62 -3.32
N VAL A 79 0.61 -0.49 -2.02
CA VAL A 79 0.28 -1.66 -1.20
C VAL A 79 -1.10 -2.18 -1.56
N GLU A 80 -2.05 -1.29 -1.79
CA GLU A 80 -3.40 -1.73 -2.17
C GLU A 80 -3.40 -2.44 -3.51
N TYR A 81 -2.56 -2.00 -4.42
CA TYR A 81 -2.42 -2.67 -5.70
C TYR A 81 -1.95 -4.12 -5.47
N ALA A 82 -0.97 -4.29 -4.59
CA ALA A 82 -0.46 -5.62 -4.30
C ALA A 82 -1.51 -6.47 -3.58
N ILE A 83 -2.25 -5.87 -2.66
CA ILE A 83 -3.32 -6.59 -1.96
C ILE A 83 -4.36 -7.07 -2.96
N ASP A 84 -4.73 -6.21 -3.89
CA ASP A 84 -5.76 -6.55 -4.84
C ASP A 84 -5.35 -7.71 -5.73
N ARG A 85 -4.09 -7.81 -6.06
CA ARG A 85 -3.61 -8.87 -6.94
C ARG A 85 -3.24 -10.13 -6.19
N CYS A 86 -3.03 -10.05 -4.90
CA CYS A 86 -2.53 -11.18 -4.13
C CYS A 86 -3.59 -12.28 -4.02
N GLY A 87 -3.20 -13.49 -4.38
CA GLY A 87 -4.05 -14.64 -4.12
C GLY A 87 -5.31 -14.72 -4.96
N ARG A 88 -5.36 -14.04 -6.07
CA ARG A 88 -6.56 -14.10 -6.91
C ARG A 88 -6.83 -15.50 -7.44
N ASP A 89 -5.80 -16.32 -7.50
CA ASP A 89 -5.93 -17.70 -7.96
C ASP A 89 -6.38 -18.64 -6.86
N ILE A 90 -6.51 -18.15 -5.63
CA ILE A 90 -6.93 -19.00 -4.53
C ILE A 90 -8.45 -19.03 -4.50
N GLY A 91 -9.00 -20.26 -4.48
CA GLY A 91 -10.44 -20.39 -4.53
C GLY A 91 -11.16 -19.98 -3.26
N SER A 92 -10.47 -20.02 -2.13
CA SER A 92 -11.10 -19.69 -0.85
C SER A 92 -10.80 -18.25 -0.49
N ASP A 93 -11.86 -17.48 -0.32
CA ASP A 93 -11.70 -16.08 0.07
C ASP A 93 -11.10 -15.97 1.48
N THR A 94 -11.46 -16.90 2.34
CA THR A 94 -10.90 -16.91 3.69
C THR A 94 -9.39 -17.15 3.67
N ILE A 95 -8.97 -18.13 2.88
CA ILE A 95 -7.53 -18.42 2.78
C ILE A 95 -6.80 -17.23 2.16
N ARG A 96 -7.40 -16.62 1.14
CA ARG A 96 -6.78 -15.47 0.51
C ARG A 96 -6.57 -14.34 1.51
N ARG A 97 -7.57 -14.05 2.33
CA ARG A 97 -7.43 -13.02 3.34
C ARG A 97 -6.37 -13.35 4.36
N GLN A 98 -6.32 -14.61 4.76
CA GLN A 98 -5.30 -15.02 5.71
C GLN A 98 -3.91 -14.88 5.13
N LEU A 99 -3.76 -15.16 3.84
CA LEU A 99 -2.47 -15.02 3.19
C LEU A 99 -2.05 -13.56 3.18
N ILE A 100 -2.94 -12.68 2.73
CA ILE A 100 -2.62 -11.25 2.68
C ILE A 100 -2.25 -10.73 4.05
N TYR A 101 -3.07 -11.06 5.04
CA TYR A 101 -2.84 -10.62 6.39
C TYR A 101 -1.52 -11.14 6.93
N GLY A 102 -1.22 -12.41 6.63
CA GLY A 102 0.03 -13.01 7.07
C GLY A 102 1.23 -12.33 6.45
N ILE A 103 1.15 -12.02 5.16
CA ILE A 103 2.26 -11.33 4.50
C ILE A 103 2.49 -9.96 5.13
N MET A 104 1.42 -9.24 5.38
CA MET A 104 1.56 -7.91 5.94
C MET A 104 2.10 -7.96 7.36
N ARG A 105 1.67 -8.94 8.16
CA ARG A 105 2.21 -9.09 9.49
C ARG A 105 3.67 -9.51 9.47
N ASN A 106 4.01 -10.40 8.55
CA ASN A 106 5.40 -10.84 8.44
C ASN A 106 6.32 -9.66 8.13
N CYS A 107 5.83 -8.70 7.36
CA CYS A 107 6.63 -7.53 7.02
C CYS A 107 6.90 -6.63 8.22
N GLN A 108 6.16 -6.80 9.32
CA GLN A 108 6.42 -6.00 10.51
C GLN A 108 7.77 -6.33 11.14
N GLY A 109 8.32 -7.49 10.82
CA GLY A 109 9.63 -7.84 11.32
C GLY A 109 9.69 -8.25 12.77
N LYS A 110 8.54 -8.46 13.41
CA LYS A 110 8.52 -8.90 14.80
C LYS A 110 8.62 -10.40 14.86
N HIS A 111 9.31 -10.88 15.90
CA HIS A 111 9.54 -12.30 16.03
C HIS A 111 8.24 -13.11 16.01
N LYS A 112 7.21 -12.61 16.67
CA LYS A 112 5.96 -13.37 16.74
C LYS A 112 5.26 -13.45 15.39
N TYR A 113 5.72 -12.70 14.41
CA TYR A 113 5.15 -12.75 13.06
C TYR A 113 6.13 -13.36 12.08
N SER A 114 7.14 -14.09 12.56
CA SER A 114 8.09 -14.72 11.66
C SER A 114 7.36 -15.77 10.83
N ARG A 115 7.96 -16.07 9.67
CA ARG A 115 7.30 -16.95 8.69
C ARG A 115 6.87 -18.28 9.29
N ASN A 116 7.73 -18.87 10.11
CA ASN A 116 7.40 -20.19 10.65
C ASN A 116 6.29 -20.15 11.70
N LYS A 117 5.87 -18.97 12.11
CA LYS A 117 4.79 -18.85 13.08
C LYS A 117 3.48 -18.42 12.43
N ILE A 118 3.51 -18.20 11.14
CA ILE A 118 2.30 -17.85 10.41
C ILE A 118 1.82 -19.10 9.70
N VAL A 119 0.70 -19.63 10.16
CA VAL A 119 0.16 -20.87 9.64
C VAL A 119 -1.13 -20.56 8.90
N ILE A 120 -1.16 -20.92 7.63
CA ILE A 120 -2.33 -20.71 6.80
C ILE A 120 -2.68 -22.05 6.16
N PRO A 121 -3.91 -22.52 6.32
CA PRO A 121 -4.28 -23.82 5.76
C PRO A 121 -3.99 -23.88 4.26
N GLY A 122 -3.33 -24.95 3.84
CA GLY A 122 -3.04 -25.14 2.44
C GLY A 122 -1.89 -24.34 1.87
N ILE A 123 -1.23 -23.55 2.69
CA ILE A 123 -0.11 -22.72 2.23
C ILE A 123 1.14 -23.16 2.98
N SER A 124 2.09 -23.77 2.24
CA SER A 124 3.35 -24.17 2.86
C SER A 124 4.24 -22.94 3.06
N GLU A 125 5.29 -23.11 3.86
CA GLU A 125 6.22 -22.01 4.06
C GLU A 125 6.87 -21.57 2.76
N ALA A 126 7.19 -22.52 1.90
CA ALA A 126 7.80 -22.19 0.63
C ALA A 126 6.84 -21.38 -0.24
N THR A 127 5.59 -21.81 -0.26
CA THR A 127 4.58 -21.09 -1.03
C THR A 127 4.36 -19.71 -0.45
N PHE A 128 4.31 -19.60 0.86
CA PHE A 128 4.15 -18.30 1.51
C PHE A 128 5.29 -17.36 1.11
N SER A 129 6.51 -17.87 1.11
CA SER A 129 7.65 -17.03 0.74
C SER A 129 7.55 -16.56 -0.69
N ARG A 130 7.16 -17.43 -1.60
CA ARG A 130 7.02 -17.03 -2.99
C ARG A 130 5.91 -16.00 -3.17
N ARG A 131 4.81 -16.19 -2.45
CA ARG A 131 3.70 -15.23 -2.53
C ARG A 131 4.09 -13.89 -1.96
N LYS A 132 4.88 -13.90 -0.88
CA LYS A 132 5.35 -12.65 -0.30
C LYS A 132 6.27 -11.92 -1.27
N GLU A 133 7.18 -12.64 -1.93
CA GLU A 133 8.05 -12.00 -2.90
C GLU A 133 7.25 -11.40 -4.05
N ARG A 134 6.23 -12.09 -4.49
CA ARG A 134 5.38 -11.55 -5.54
C ARG A 134 4.65 -10.32 -5.07
N PHE A 135 4.17 -10.34 -3.82
CA PHE A 135 3.49 -9.19 -3.24
C PHE A 135 4.41 -7.98 -3.25
N LEU A 136 5.64 -8.17 -2.78
CA LEU A 136 6.59 -7.06 -2.74
C LEU A 136 6.95 -6.58 -4.14
N HIS A 137 7.03 -7.51 -5.08
CA HIS A 137 7.30 -7.12 -6.46
C HIS A 137 6.17 -6.24 -7.00
N ASP A 138 4.93 -6.57 -6.67
CA ASP A 138 3.80 -5.77 -7.12
C ASP A 138 3.83 -4.37 -6.48
N VAL A 139 4.24 -4.28 -5.22
CA VAL A 139 4.40 -2.98 -4.58
C VAL A 139 5.44 -2.16 -5.36
N ALA A 140 6.58 -2.79 -5.67
CA ALA A 140 7.64 -2.10 -6.38
C ALA A 140 7.20 -1.67 -7.77
N LYS A 141 6.42 -2.51 -8.43
CA LYS A 141 5.96 -2.20 -9.77
C LYS A 141 5.08 -0.98 -9.78
N TYR A 142 4.10 -0.94 -8.89
CA TYR A 142 3.21 0.20 -8.82
C TYR A 142 3.96 1.47 -8.43
N ALA A 143 4.87 1.33 -7.50
CA ALA A 143 5.58 2.49 -6.97
C ALA A 143 6.66 3.01 -7.91
N GLY A 144 6.92 2.30 -9.00
CA GLY A 144 7.96 2.76 -9.92
C GLY A 144 9.36 2.54 -9.41
N LEU A 145 9.55 1.57 -8.53
CA LEU A 145 10.86 1.31 -7.95
C LEU A 145 11.72 0.36 -8.77
N LEU A 146 11.13 -0.27 -9.78
CA LEU A 146 11.88 -1.18 -10.61
C LEU A 146 12.60 -0.40 -11.71
N VAL A 147 13.87 -0.72 -11.89
CA VAL A 147 14.61 -0.11 -12.98
C VAL A 147 14.17 -0.80 -14.25
N LYS A 148 14.26 -0.07 -15.32
CA LYS A 148 13.82 -0.61 -16.58
C LYS A 148 14.49 -1.93 -16.92
N GLY A 149 15.78 -2.03 -16.66
CA GLY A 149 16.48 -3.25 -16.94
C GLY A 149 15.98 -4.43 -16.15
N ASP A 150 15.52 -4.18 -14.95
CA ASP A 150 15.01 -5.25 -14.11
C ASP A 150 13.73 -5.82 -14.67
N THR A 151 12.89 -4.96 -15.21
CA THR A 151 11.66 -5.45 -15.79
C THR A 151 11.90 -6.17 -17.08
N ASP A 152 12.87 -5.74 -17.82
CA ASP A 152 13.14 -6.35 -19.10
C ASP A 152 13.73 -7.73 -18.96
N SER A 153 14.34 -8.02 -17.85
CA SER A 153 14.98 -9.30 -17.71
C SER A 153 13.97 -10.43 -17.60
N THR A 154 12.74 -10.13 -17.58
CA THR A 154 11.74 -11.19 -17.65
C THR A 154 11.27 -11.41 -19.10
#